data_a07c0f18e9694f26542b5b5b82f96554
#
_entry.id   a07c0f18e9694f26542b5b5b82f96554
#
_cell.length_a   1.000
_cell.length_b   1.000
_cell.length_c   1.000
_cell.angle_alpha   90.00
_cell.angle_beta   90.00
_cell.angle_gamma   90.00
#
_symmetry.space_group_name_H-M   'P 1'
#
loop_
_entity.id
_entity.type
_entity.pdbx_description
1 polymer ?
#
loop_
_entity_poly.entity_id
_entity_poly.type
_entity_poly.pdbx_seq_one_letter_code
_entity_poly.pdbx_strand_id
1 'polypeptide(L)'
;QIGMLTVPVWANSSTDENGSDTTASYTAKYSGNADNLSYLEDGYVDFVVVKAEGSTTDANIPYKKVVSWWGEQADAADVPLYVLHFSSKACSEETGWTEYDQLALQLIASEDLAGFTGDMYDDLSRFKQDLEGSTQAVLDYYDDTLNRQHILTELAVTSPAQKTYTTFEQTVTFMGASDPGAKITINDQEITTDENGYFTLNMPLSEGLNKFVFTHKGK
;
A
#
# COMPACT_ATOMS: atom_id res chain seq x y z
N GLN A 1 3.19 -18.46 -9.30
CA GLN A 1 3.62 -17.78 -8.07
C GLN A 1 3.21 -18.59 -6.85
N ILE A 2 4.12 -18.71 -5.89
CA ILE A 2 3.92 -19.42 -4.63
C ILE A 2 4.01 -18.38 -3.51
N GLY A 3 2.94 -18.23 -2.74
CA GLY A 3 2.90 -17.34 -1.59
C GLY A 3 3.03 -18.10 -0.27
N MET A 4 3.69 -17.50 0.70
CA MET A 4 3.77 -18.03 2.05
C MET A 4 2.92 -17.19 3.00
N LEU A 5 1.94 -17.82 3.64
CA LEU A 5 1.21 -17.23 4.77
C LEU A 5 1.89 -17.67 6.06
N THR A 6 2.36 -16.72 6.85
CA THR A 6 3.10 -17.01 8.08
C THR A 6 2.41 -16.43 9.31
N VAL A 7 2.69 -17.05 10.47
CA VAL A 7 2.32 -16.49 11.77
C VAL A 7 3.14 -15.23 12.07
N PRO A 8 2.72 -14.38 13.03
CA PRO A 8 3.39 -13.11 13.31
C PRO A 8 4.89 -13.26 13.57
N VAL A 9 5.27 -14.22 14.38
CA VAL A 9 6.65 -14.34 14.90
C VAL A 9 7.28 -15.64 14.43
N TRP A 10 8.36 -15.52 13.66
CA TRP A 10 9.20 -16.66 13.29
C TRP A 10 9.94 -17.24 14.51
N ALA A 11 10.67 -16.41 15.22
CA ALA A 11 11.31 -16.69 16.52
C ALA A 11 11.42 -15.41 17.35
N ASN A 12 11.44 -15.52 18.66
CA ASN A 12 11.77 -14.40 19.55
C ASN A 12 13.29 -14.19 19.59
N SER A 13 13.77 -12.97 19.68
CA SER A 13 15.21 -12.66 19.80
C SER A 13 15.87 -13.25 21.07
N SER A 14 15.05 -13.55 22.09
CA SER A 14 15.54 -14.24 23.30
C SER A 14 15.85 -15.72 23.10
N THR A 15 15.37 -16.34 22.02
CA THR A 15 15.55 -17.76 21.69
C THR A 15 16.37 -17.99 20.44
N ASP A 16 16.45 -17.00 19.57
CA ASP A 16 17.20 -17.03 18.32
C ASP A 16 17.77 -15.66 18.00
N GLU A 17 19.06 -15.54 17.72
CA GLU A 17 19.73 -14.26 17.45
C GLU A 17 19.16 -13.54 16.21
N ASN A 18 18.59 -14.28 15.28
CA ASN A 18 17.92 -13.75 14.09
C ASN A 18 16.43 -13.46 14.33
N GLY A 19 15.91 -13.71 15.53
CA GLY A 19 14.49 -13.53 15.87
C GLY A 19 14.10 -12.08 16.05
N SER A 20 12.78 -11.81 16.00
CA SER A 20 12.23 -10.49 16.27
C SER A 20 12.25 -10.13 17.75
N ASP A 21 12.30 -8.83 18.08
CA ASP A 21 12.21 -8.32 19.46
C ASP A 21 10.77 -8.41 20.00
N THR A 22 10.34 -9.63 20.21
CA THR A 22 9.00 -10.03 20.66
C THR A 22 9.10 -11.03 21.82
N THR A 23 7.97 -11.27 22.49
CA THR A 23 7.81 -12.27 23.54
C THR A 23 6.62 -13.19 23.26
N ALA A 24 6.45 -13.57 21.99
CA ALA A 24 5.38 -14.45 21.57
C ALA A 24 5.43 -15.81 22.27
N SER A 25 4.27 -16.29 22.71
CA SER A 25 4.15 -17.64 23.27
C SER A 25 4.18 -18.74 22.19
N TYR A 26 3.82 -18.39 20.97
CA TYR A 26 3.90 -19.26 19.79
C TYR A 26 4.78 -18.65 18.71
N THR A 27 5.73 -19.43 18.20
CA THR A 27 6.63 -19.03 17.12
C THR A 27 6.62 -20.09 16.01
N ALA A 28 6.81 -19.67 14.77
CA ALA A 28 6.83 -20.60 13.64
C ALA A 28 7.92 -21.67 13.81
N LYS A 29 9.14 -21.24 14.09
CA LYS A 29 10.33 -22.12 14.18
C LYS A 29 10.22 -23.12 15.32
N TYR A 30 9.96 -22.66 16.54
CA TYR A 30 10.08 -23.51 17.74
C TYR A 30 8.77 -24.17 18.20
N SER A 31 7.64 -23.51 17.95
CA SER A 31 6.33 -24.06 18.32
C SER A 31 5.67 -24.77 17.14
N GLY A 32 5.80 -24.22 15.93
CA GLY A 32 5.20 -24.76 14.71
C GLY A 32 6.09 -25.71 13.94
N ASN A 33 7.37 -25.83 14.28
CA ASN A 33 8.38 -26.59 13.53
C ASN A 33 8.43 -26.19 12.04
N ALA A 34 8.24 -24.91 11.74
CA ALA A 34 8.22 -24.35 10.40
C ALA A 34 9.30 -23.27 10.27
N ASP A 35 10.32 -23.53 9.47
CA ASP A 35 11.40 -22.58 9.23
C ASP A 35 11.07 -21.69 8.03
N ASN A 36 10.07 -20.83 8.24
CA ASN A 36 9.57 -19.91 7.23
C ASN A 36 10.65 -18.94 6.71
N LEU A 37 11.63 -18.60 7.54
CA LEU A 37 12.74 -17.75 7.14
C LEU A 37 13.61 -18.42 6.09
N SER A 38 13.99 -19.69 6.29
CA SER A 38 14.75 -20.45 5.29
C SER A 38 14.01 -20.57 3.95
N TYR A 39 12.67 -20.69 3.97
CA TYR A 39 11.90 -20.74 2.71
C TYR A 39 11.98 -19.44 1.92
N LEU A 40 12.07 -18.32 2.63
CA LEU A 40 12.26 -17.01 2.03
C LEU A 40 13.69 -16.85 1.48
N GLU A 41 14.69 -17.13 2.32
CA GLU A 41 16.13 -17.01 1.97
C GLU A 41 16.56 -17.92 0.82
N ASP A 42 16.01 -19.13 0.76
CA ASP A 42 16.29 -20.11 -0.30
C ASP A 42 15.51 -19.86 -1.61
N GLY A 43 14.65 -18.84 -1.64
CA GLY A 43 13.89 -18.45 -2.84
C GLY A 43 12.78 -19.43 -3.24
N TYR A 44 12.18 -20.14 -2.27
CA TYR A 44 11.05 -21.05 -2.53
C TYR A 44 9.70 -20.34 -2.66
N VAL A 45 9.64 -19.05 -2.33
CA VAL A 45 8.41 -18.27 -2.34
C VAL A 45 8.56 -17.00 -3.15
N ASP A 46 7.49 -16.61 -3.85
CA ASP A 46 7.43 -15.41 -4.68
C ASP A 46 6.89 -14.20 -3.90
N PHE A 47 6.22 -14.42 -2.76
CA PHE A 47 5.74 -13.37 -1.85
C PHE A 47 5.43 -13.94 -0.46
N VAL A 48 5.45 -13.07 0.54
CA VAL A 48 5.12 -13.38 1.94
C VAL A 48 3.88 -12.63 2.37
N VAL A 49 3.02 -13.29 3.11
CA VAL A 49 1.87 -12.67 3.81
C VAL A 49 2.04 -12.91 5.30
N VAL A 50 2.27 -11.87 6.08
CA VAL A 50 2.38 -11.96 7.54
C VAL A 50 1.04 -11.68 8.20
N LYS A 51 0.64 -12.53 9.14
CA LYS A 51 -0.56 -12.31 9.95
C LYS A 51 -0.28 -11.25 11.01
N ALA A 52 -0.89 -10.09 10.91
CA ALA A 52 -0.75 -8.99 11.88
C ALA A 52 -1.77 -9.13 13.01
N GLU A 53 -1.63 -10.17 13.84
CA GLU A 53 -2.58 -10.51 14.90
C GLU A 53 -2.47 -9.59 16.13
N GLY A 54 -1.30 -8.99 16.36
CA GLY A 54 -1.07 -8.03 17.44
C GLY A 54 -1.58 -6.65 17.12
N SER A 55 -2.12 -5.95 18.11
CA SER A 55 -2.43 -4.53 17.99
C SER A 55 -1.16 -3.68 17.98
N THR A 56 -1.29 -2.38 17.70
CA THR A 56 -0.15 -1.44 17.78
C THR A 56 0.41 -1.32 19.19
N THR A 57 -0.39 -1.63 20.22
CA THR A 57 -0.05 -1.57 21.64
C THR A 57 0.12 -2.94 22.29
N ASP A 58 0.10 -4.03 21.53
CA ASP A 58 0.30 -5.37 22.06
C ASP A 58 1.68 -5.49 22.76
N ALA A 59 1.69 -6.03 23.98
CA ALA A 59 2.92 -6.09 24.79
C ALA A 59 3.88 -7.20 24.33
N ASN A 60 3.38 -8.26 23.72
CA ASN A 60 4.13 -9.46 23.37
C ASN A 60 4.50 -9.52 21.89
N ILE A 61 3.55 -9.11 21.04
CA ILE A 61 3.68 -9.12 19.57
C ILE A 61 3.26 -7.77 19.00
N PRO A 62 3.91 -6.65 19.41
CA PRO A 62 3.54 -5.32 18.93
C PRO A 62 3.58 -5.29 17.41
N TYR A 63 2.51 -4.81 16.79
CA TYR A 63 2.36 -4.78 15.33
C TYR A 63 3.64 -4.32 14.63
N LYS A 64 4.14 -3.12 14.97
CA LYS A 64 5.30 -2.52 14.30
C LYS A 64 6.56 -3.39 14.38
N LYS A 65 6.83 -4.04 15.52
CA LYS A 65 8.02 -4.91 15.67
C LYS A 65 7.93 -6.14 14.78
N VAL A 66 6.73 -6.72 14.68
CA VAL A 66 6.47 -7.90 13.84
C VAL A 66 6.65 -7.56 12.36
N VAL A 67 5.94 -6.53 11.88
CA VAL A 67 5.95 -6.21 10.44
C VAL A 67 7.27 -5.60 9.99
N SER A 68 7.97 -4.81 10.84
CA SER A 68 9.32 -4.31 10.53
C SER A 68 10.31 -5.46 10.36
N TRP A 69 10.28 -6.44 11.27
CA TRP A 69 11.18 -7.59 11.18
C TRP A 69 10.94 -8.38 9.89
N TRP A 70 9.68 -8.71 9.55
CA TRP A 70 9.36 -9.39 8.30
C TRP A 70 9.69 -8.53 7.07
N GLY A 71 9.51 -7.21 7.17
CA GLY A 71 9.89 -6.28 6.11
C GLY A 71 11.37 -6.32 5.79
N GLU A 72 12.23 -6.32 6.80
CA GLU A 72 13.68 -6.43 6.65
C GLU A 72 14.08 -7.78 6.00
N GLN A 73 13.44 -8.89 6.41
CA GLN A 73 13.72 -10.20 5.83
C GLN A 73 13.25 -10.29 4.36
N ALA A 74 12.07 -9.77 4.06
CA ALA A 74 11.51 -9.78 2.71
C ALA A 74 12.32 -8.88 1.75
N ASP A 75 12.72 -7.69 2.21
CA ASP A 75 13.57 -6.76 1.47
C ASP A 75 14.94 -7.38 1.16
N ALA A 76 15.57 -8.02 2.14
CA ALA A 76 16.84 -8.71 1.96
C ALA A 76 16.78 -9.87 0.95
N ALA A 77 15.63 -10.51 0.83
CA ALA A 77 15.38 -11.59 -0.12
C ALA A 77 14.85 -11.13 -1.48
N ASP A 78 14.58 -9.83 -1.67
CA ASP A 78 13.92 -9.24 -2.85
C ASP A 78 12.54 -9.87 -3.12
N VAL A 79 11.76 -10.08 -2.06
CA VAL A 79 10.44 -10.73 -2.09
C VAL A 79 9.38 -9.77 -1.56
N PRO A 80 8.24 -9.57 -2.26
CA PRO A 80 7.15 -8.72 -1.80
C PRO A 80 6.56 -9.19 -0.47
N LEU A 81 6.36 -8.24 0.48
CA LEU A 81 5.67 -8.46 1.74
C LEU A 81 4.26 -7.88 1.69
N TYR A 82 3.27 -8.69 2.02
CA TYR A 82 1.91 -8.27 2.30
C TYR A 82 1.59 -8.48 3.78
N VAL A 83 0.77 -7.60 4.33
CA VAL A 83 0.31 -7.70 5.73
C VAL A 83 -1.17 -8.07 5.75
N LEU A 84 -1.51 -9.15 6.45
CA LEU A 84 -2.89 -9.55 6.68
C LEU A 84 -3.40 -8.92 7.99
N HIS A 85 -4.23 -7.90 7.86
CA HIS A 85 -4.91 -7.24 8.97
C HIS A 85 -6.15 -7.99 9.40
N PHE A 86 -6.37 -8.05 10.71
CA PHE A 86 -7.51 -8.74 11.31
C PHE A 86 -8.69 -7.79 11.52
N SER A 87 -9.41 -7.49 10.44
CA SER A 87 -10.67 -6.72 10.50
C SER A 87 -11.73 -7.42 11.37
N SER A 88 -11.64 -8.75 11.51
CA SER A 88 -12.46 -9.54 12.43
C SER A 88 -12.30 -9.14 13.91
N LYS A 89 -11.15 -8.56 14.27
CA LYS A 89 -10.88 -8.11 15.65
C LYS A 89 -11.26 -6.65 15.91
N ALA A 90 -11.52 -5.85 14.88
CA ALA A 90 -11.84 -4.43 15.04
C ALA A 90 -13.03 -4.22 15.98
N CYS A 91 -12.89 -3.30 16.94
CA CYS A 91 -13.87 -3.01 17.99
C CYS A 91 -14.28 -4.25 18.81
N SER A 92 -13.38 -5.21 19.00
CA SER A 92 -13.61 -6.34 19.87
C SER A 92 -13.19 -6.03 21.32
N GLU A 93 -13.57 -6.91 22.26
CA GLU A 93 -13.15 -6.78 23.67
C GLU A 93 -11.70 -7.21 23.93
N GLU A 94 -10.98 -7.65 22.87
CA GLU A 94 -9.57 -8.01 23.00
C GLU A 94 -8.72 -6.77 23.30
N THR A 95 -7.75 -6.91 24.21
CA THR A 95 -6.84 -5.83 24.61
C THR A 95 -6.11 -5.26 23.42
N GLY A 96 -6.23 -3.95 23.24
CA GLY A 96 -5.62 -3.20 22.12
C GLY A 96 -6.45 -3.23 20.82
N TRP A 97 -7.63 -3.86 20.82
CA TRP A 97 -8.54 -3.89 19.68
C TRP A 97 -9.88 -3.21 19.95
N THR A 98 -10.05 -2.63 21.12
CA THR A 98 -11.28 -1.93 21.54
C THR A 98 -11.54 -0.63 20.79
N GLU A 99 -10.47 0.03 20.35
CA GLU A 99 -10.60 1.31 19.65
C GLU A 99 -10.90 1.11 18.16
N TYR A 100 -11.74 1.98 17.62
CA TYR A 100 -12.21 1.90 16.23
C TYR A 100 -11.10 2.15 15.21
N ASP A 101 -10.07 2.89 15.56
CA ASP A 101 -9.00 3.31 14.66
C ASP A 101 -7.80 2.35 14.60
N GLN A 102 -7.86 1.22 15.32
CA GLN A 102 -6.73 0.28 15.42
C GLN A 102 -6.21 -0.20 14.06
N LEU A 103 -7.10 -0.48 13.11
CA LEU A 103 -6.69 -0.86 11.76
C LEU A 103 -5.97 0.31 11.03
N ALA A 104 -6.51 1.52 11.12
CA ALA A 104 -5.87 2.69 10.52
C ALA A 104 -4.49 2.98 11.14
N LEU A 105 -4.35 2.80 12.46
CA LEU A 105 -3.06 2.92 13.15
C LEU A 105 -2.04 1.86 12.67
N GLN A 106 -2.48 0.66 12.34
CA GLN A 106 -1.62 -0.36 11.74
C GLN A 106 -1.14 0.07 10.35
N LEU A 107 -2.02 0.61 9.51
CA LEU A 107 -1.67 1.12 8.18
C LEU A 107 -0.63 2.25 8.26
N ILE A 108 -0.85 3.23 9.14
CA ILE A 108 0.11 4.32 9.39
C ILE A 108 1.47 3.76 9.85
N ALA A 109 1.46 2.73 10.68
CA ALA A 109 2.69 2.11 11.16
C ALA A 109 3.47 1.34 10.07
N SER A 110 2.84 1.04 8.94
CA SER A 110 3.43 0.33 7.79
C SER A 110 3.96 1.25 6.69
N GLU A 111 3.67 2.55 6.72
CA GLU A 111 3.94 3.48 5.61
C GLU A 111 5.39 3.45 5.10
N ASP A 112 6.37 3.35 5.98
CA ASP A 112 7.79 3.46 5.63
C ASP A 112 8.56 2.15 5.88
N LEU A 113 7.87 1.00 5.87
CA LEU A 113 8.53 -0.28 6.11
C LEU A 113 9.25 -0.81 4.87
N ALA A 114 10.48 -1.28 5.05
CA ALA A 114 11.22 -1.99 4.01
C ALA A 114 10.43 -3.21 3.52
N GLY A 115 10.52 -3.51 2.23
CA GLY A 115 9.88 -4.68 1.61
C GLY A 115 8.35 -4.68 1.59
N PHE A 116 7.68 -3.72 2.26
CA PHE A 116 6.23 -3.65 2.31
C PHE A 116 5.63 -3.35 0.92
N THR A 117 4.64 -4.14 0.53
CA THR A 117 4.03 -4.07 -0.80
C THR A 117 2.54 -3.73 -0.72
N GLY A 118 1.82 -4.20 0.32
CA GLY A 118 0.39 -3.90 0.43
C GLY A 118 -0.31 -4.65 1.56
N ASP A 119 -1.59 -4.33 1.68
CA ASP A 119 -2.47 -4.76 2.75
C ASP A 119 -3.47 -5.81 2.28
N MET A 120 -3.81 -6.73 3.17
CA MET A 120 -4.88 -7.70 3.04
C MET A 120 -5.78 -7.65 4.28
N TYR A 121 -7.03 -8.05 4.15
CA TYR A 121 -7.99 -8.08 5.25
C TYR A 121 -8.63 -9.47 5.34
N ASP A 122 -8.78 -9.99 6.55
CA ASP A 122 -9.26 -11.35 6.81
C ASP A 122 -10.77 -11.52 6.62
N ASP A 123 -11.57 -10.48 6.89
CA ASP A 123 -13.04 -10.58 6.91
C ASP A 123 -13.72 -9.37 6.24
N LEU A 124 -14.12 -9.54 4.98
CA LEU A 124 -14.88 -8.54 4.24
C LEU A 124 -16.26 -8.26 4.84
N SER A 125 -16.89 -9.25 5.50
CA SER A 125 -18.21 -9.06 6.08
C SER A 125 -18.16 -8.14 7.29
N ARG A 126 -17.10 -8.26 8.07
CA ARG A 126 -16.80 -7.37 9.20
C ARG A 126 -16.50 -5.95 8.73
N PHE A 127 -15.73 -5.85 7.68
CA PHE A 127 -15.43 -4.57 7.05
C PHE A 127 -16.70 -3.83 6.60
N LYS A 128 -17.68 -4.55 6.02
CA LYS A 128 -18.97 -3.98 5.60
C LYS A 128 -19.88 -3.54 6.75
N GLN A 129 -19.65 -4.00 7.96
CA GLN A 129 -20.45 -3.61 9.13
C GLN A 129 -20.06 -2.24 9.68
N ASP A 130 -18.85 -1.79 9.37
CA ASP A 130 -18.30 -0.49 9.81
C ASP A 130 -18.51 -0.24 11.32
N LEU A 131 -18.09 -1.22 12.13
CA LEU A 131 -18.26 -1.14 13.57
C LEU A 131 -17.59 0.12 14.13
N GLU A 132 -18.39 0.95 14.78
CA GLU A 132 -17.95 2.20 15.41
C GLU A 132 -17.14 3.14 14.48
N GLY A 133 -17.24 2.97 13.15
CA GLY A 133 -16.48 3.74 12.18
C GLY A 133 -15.10 3.17 11.85
N SER A 134 -14.84 1.92 12.23
CA SER A 134 -13.52 1.29 11.99
C SER A 134 -13.16 1.16 10.51
N THR A 135 -14.14 0.86 9.66
CA THR A 135 -13.95 0.84 8.21
C THR A 135 -13.76 2.22 7.65
N GLN A 136 -14.55 3.20 8.13
CA GLN A 136 -14.40 4.58 7.69
C GLN A 136 -13.00 5.11 8.02
N ALA A 137 -12.45 4.79 9.20
CA ALA A 137 -11.07 5.18 9.54
C ALA A 137 -10.02 4.61 8.57
N VAL A 138 -10.20 3.38 8.10
CA VAL A 138 -9.35 2.77 7.07
C VAL A 138 -9.54 3.46 5.71
N LEU A 139 -10.78 3.76 5.32
CA LEU A 139 -11.07 4.46 4.06
C LEU A 139 -10.50 5.88 4.08
N ASP A 140 -10.62 6.59 5.19
CA ASP A 140 -10.04 7.93 5.37
C ASP A 140 -8.50 7.88 5.27
N TYR A 141 -7.86 6.86 5.84
CA TYR A 141 -6.43 6.64 5.67
C TYR A 141 -6.03 6.47 4.21
N TYR A 142 -6.74 5.62 3.46
CA TYR A 142 -6.43 5.42 2.05
C TYR A 142 -6.73 6.64 1.21
N ASP A 143 -7.80 7.38 1.51
CA ASP A 143 -8.14 8.62 0.82
C ASP A 143 -7.06 9.68 1.05
N ASP A 144 -6.62 9.87 2.30
CA ASP A 144 -5.51 10.76 2.62
C ASP A 144 -4.19 10.29 1.98
N THR A 145 -3.90 9.00 1.99
CA THR A 145 -2.71 8.42 1.35
C THR A 145 -2.78 8.53 -0.16
N LEU A 146 -3.94 8.29 -0.78
CA LEU A 146 -4.14 8.51 -2.20
C LEU A 146 -3.99 9.99 -2.55
N ASN A 147 -4.52 10.89 -1.73
CA ASN A 147 -4.32 12.33 -1.89
C ASN A 147 -2.85 12.73 -1.71
N ARG A 148 -2.11 12.07 -0.82
CA ARG A 148 -0.65 12.22 -0.66
C ARG A 148 0.15 11.56 -1.78
N GLN A 149 -0.28 10.40 -2.28
CA GLN A 149 0.33 9.70 -3.42
C GLN A 149 0.01 10.36 -4.76
N HIS A 150 -1.00 11.23 -4.81
CA HIS A 150 -1.18 12.16 -5.91
C HIS A 150 -0.10 13.25 -5.98
N ILE A 151 0.84 13.28 -5.05
CA ILE A 151 2.16 13.88 -5.24
C ILE A 151 2.96 12.92 -6.14
N LEU A 152 2.41 12.61 -7.30
CA LEU A 152 3.14 11.85 -8.30
C LEU A 152 4.23 12.75 -8.85
N THR A 153 5.48 12.31 -8.72
CA THR A 153 6.61 12.89 -9.45
C THR A 153 6.47 12.66 -10.96
N GLU A 154 5.39 12.04 -11.40
CA GLU A 154 5.13 11.65 -12.78
C GLU A 154 3.80 12.20 -13.30
N LEU A 155 3.82 12.63 -14.53
CA LEU A 155 2.64 13.05 -15.27
C LEU A 155 1.86 11.82 -15.74
N ALA A 156 0.63 11.67 -15.26
CA ALA A 156 -0.31 10.66 -15.73
C ALA A 156 -1.41 11.30 -16.59
N VAL A 157 -1.48 10.92 -17.87
CA VAL A 157 -2.60 11.28 -18.74
C VAL A 157 -3.56 10.10 -18.78
N THR A 158 -4.77 10.30 -18.24
CA THR A 158 -5.78 9.24 -18.07
C THR A 158 -6.84 9.23 -19.16
N SER A 159 -7.03 10.36 -19.86
CA SER A 159 -7.91 10.47 -21.00
C SER A 159 -7.23 11.27 -22.12
N PRO A 160 -7.33 10.84 -23.37
CA PRO A 160 -7.84 9.52 -23.83
C PRO A 160 -7.00 8.37 -23.29
N ALA A 161 -7.63 7.25 -22.96
CA ALA A 161 -6.93 6.05 -22.44
C ALA A 161 -5.98 5.42 -23.47
N GLN A 162 -6.26 5.63 -24.75
CA GLN A 162 -5.44 5.13 -25.86
C GLN A 162 -4.43 6.19 -26.29
N LYS A 163 -3.17 5.80 -26.40
CA LYS A 163 -2.09 6.69 -26.88
C LYS A 163 -2.23 7.07 -28.37
N THR A 164 -2.96 6.29 -29.15
CA THR A 164 -3.24 6.54 -30.57
C THR A 164 -4.63 6.01 -30.90
N TYR A 165 -5.46 6.85 -31.47
CA TYR A 165 -6.81 6.48 -31.92
C TYR A 165 -7.28 7.40 -33.05
N THR A 166 -8.36 7.01 -33.74
CA THR A 166 -8.99 7.81 -34.81
C THR A 166 -10.35 8.30 -34.30
N THR A 167 -10.64 9.57 -34.55
CA THR A 167 -11.91 10.19 -34.18
C THR A 167 -12.43 11.08 -35.33
N PHE A 168 -13.73 11.33 -35.31
CA PHE A 168 -14.39 12.33 -36.18
C PHE A 168 -14.76 13.60 -35.41
N GLU A 169 -14.40 13.66 -34.12
CA GLU A 169 -14.63 14.83 -33.29
C GLU A 169 -13.69 15.98 -33.71
N GLN A 170 -14.14 17.21 -33.47
CA GLN A 170 -13.35 18.41 -33.74
C GLN A 170 -12.44 18.82 -32.59
N THR A 171 -12.58 18.16 -31.43
CA THR A 171 -11.81 18.43 -30.23
C THR A 171 -11.44 17.14 -29.51
N VAL A 172 -10.39 17.17 -28.71
CA VAL A 172 -10.01 16.11 -27.78
C VAL A 172 -9.94 16.68 -26.38
N THR A 173 -10.50 15.98 -25.39
CA THR A 173 -10.38 16.34 -23.98
C THR A 173 -9.32 15.47 -23.34
N PHE A 174 -8.25 16.12 -22.91
CA PHE A 174 -7.23 15.48 -22.08
C PHE A 174 -7.57 15.67 -20.61
N MET A 175 -7.45 14.59 -19.87
CA MET A 175 -7.54 14.60 -18.40
C MET A 175 -6.30 13.90 -17.84
N GLY A 176 -5.81 14.38 -16.72
CA GLY A 176 -4.64 13.79 -16.10
C GLY A 176 -4.35 14.36 -14.72
N ALA A 177 -3.27 13.88 -14.15
CA ALA A 177 -2.78 14.30 -12.85
C ALA A 177 -1.26 14.45 -12.87
N SER A 178 -0.76 15.32 -12.00
CA SER A 178 0.66 15.51 -11.70
C SER A 178 0.80 16.11 -10.30
N ASP A 179 2.01 16.36 -9.86
CA ASP A 179 2.24 17.05 -8.58
C ASP A 179 1.52 18.39 -8.53
N PRO A 180 0.86 18.75 -7.42
CA PRO A 180 0.31 20.08 -7.22
C PRO A 180 1.37 21.17 -7.45
N GLY A 181 1.06 22.09 -8.35
CA GLY A 181 1.98 23.17 -8.72
C GLY A 181 3.14 22.75 -9.63
N ALA A 182 3.16 21.54 -10.15
CA ALA A 182 4.11 21.13 -11.18
C ALA A 182 3.86 21.90 -12.49
N LYS A 183 4.95 22.21 -13.19
CA LYS A 183 4.85 22.82 -14.52
C LYS A 183 4.71 21.75 -15.57
N ILE A 184 3.51 21.65 -16.10
CA ILE A 184 3.18 20.75 -17.21
C ILE A 184 3.02 21.61 -18.46
N THR A 185 3.48 21.11 -19.58
CA THR A 185 3.18 21.71 -20.88
C THR A 185 2.60 20.70 -21.84
N ILE A 186 1.77 21.16 -22.76
CA ILE A 186 1.31 20.43 -23.94
C ILE A 186 1.74 21.20 -25.17
N ASN A 187 2.55 20.59 -26.04
CA ASN A 187 3.12 21.25 -27.20
C ASN A 187 3.74 22.63 -26.86
N ASP A 188 4.52 22.66 -25.76
CA ASP A 188 5.17 23.86 -25.19
C ASP A 188 4.21 24.92 -24.57
N GLN A 189 2.91 24.68 -24.55
CA GLN A 189 1.95 25.53 -23.88
C GLN A 189 1.76 25.07 -22.42
N GLU A 190 1.91 25.98 -21.45
CA GLU A 190 1.76 25.67 -20.02
C GLU A 190 0.31 25.31 -19.68
N ILE A 191 0.16 24.25 -18.87
CA ILE A 191 -1.11 23.76 -18.34
C ILE A 191 -1.13 24.05 -16.84
N THR A 192 -2.25 24.58 -16.35
CA THR A 192 -2.51 24.75 -14.92
C THR A 192 -3.20 23.50 -14.37
N THR A 193 -2.71 23.01 -13.22
CA THR A 193 -3.39 22.00 -12.43
C THR A 193 -4.21 22.64 -11.31
N ASP A 194 -5.19 21.93 -10.80
CA ASP A 194 -5.89 22.32 -9.58
C ASP A 194 -5.03 22.06 -8.32
N GLU A 195 -5.58 22.37 -7.14
CA GLU A 195 -4.90 22.21 -5.85
C GLU A 195 -4.55 20.75 -5.52
N ASN A 196 -5.19 19.77 -6.17
CA ASN A 196 -4.94 18.36 -6.03
C ASN A 196 -4.05 17.78 -7.14
N GLY A 197 -3.58 18.64 -8.06
CA GLY A 197 -2.72 18.23 -9.16
C GLY A 197 -3.44 17.72 -10.39
N TYR A 198 -4.79 17.80 -10.45
CA TYR A 198 -5.56 17.38 -11.64
C TYR A 198 -5.62 18.48 -12.69
N PHE A 199 -5.69 18.07 -13.94
CA PHE A 199 -5.97 18.96 -15.06
C PHE A 199 -7.02 18.36 -16.02
N THR A 200 -7.77 19.26 -16.64
CA THR A 200 -8.67 18.96 -17.75
C THR A 200 -8.42 20.00 -18.83
N LEU A 201 -8.11 19.56 -20.03
CA LEU A 201 -7.79 20.43 -21.17
C LEU A 201 -8.52 19.98 -22.42
N ASN A 202 -9.21 20.92 -23.07
CA ASN A 202 -9.88 20.66 -24.35
C ASN A 202 -9.07 21.29 -25.48
N MET A 203 -8.61 20.45 -26.42
CA MET A 203 -7.75 20.85 -27.54
C MET A 203 -8.48 20.68 -28.87
N PRO A 204 -8.40 21.66 -29.79
CA PRO A 204 -8.95 21.52 -31.12
C PRO A 204 -8.13 20.51 -31.93
N LEU A 205 -8.83 19.77 -32.80
CA LEU A 205 -8.23 18.87 -33.78
C LEU A 205 -8.33 19.46 -35.18
N SER A 206 -7.25 19.32 -35.92
CA SER A 206 -7.24 19.57 -37.36
C SER A 206 -7.47 18.28 -38.12
N GLU A 207 -7.89 18.38 -39.38
CA GLU A 207 -7.98 17.23 -40.25
C GLU A 207 -6.62 16.55 -40.46
N GLY A 208 -6.58 15.24 -40.30
CA GLY A 208 -5.36 14.44 -40.44
C GLY A 208 -4.70 14.12 -39.10
N LEU A 209 -3.38 13.99 -39.09
CA LEU A 209 -2.62 13.58 -37.90
C LEU A 209 -2.42 14.75 -36.92
N ASN A 210 -2.94 14.63 -35.70
CA ASN A 210 -2.66 15.53 -34.61
C ASN A 210 -1.71 14.83 -33.63
N LYS A 211 -0.65 15.52 -33.19
CA LYS A 211 0.29 15.00 -32.20
C LYS A 211 0.35 15.95 -30.99
N PHE A 212 0.14 15.40 -29.81
CA PHE A 212 0.22 16.13 -28.55
C PHE A 212 1.37 15.56 -27.72
N VAL A 213 2.31 16.44 -27.33
CA VAL A 213 3.46 16.09 -26.52
C VAL A 213 3.30 16.74 -25.17
N PHE A 214 3.16 15.94 -24.16
CA PHE A 214 3.13 16.40 -22.78
C PHE A 214 4.54 16.38 -22.22
N THR A 215 4.93 17.44 -21.52
CA THR A 215 6.22 17.55 -20.83
C THR A 215 5.98 17.93 -19.39
N HIS A 216 6.61 17.20 -18.49
CA HIS A 216 6.62 17.47 -17.07
C HIS A 216 8.04 17.85 -16.65
N LYS A 217 8.20 19.00 -16.00
CA LYS A 217 9.45 19.37 -15.35
C LYS A 217 9.28 19.03 -13.87
N GLY A 218 9.88 17.92 -13.46
CA GLY A 218 10.03 17.61 -12.03
C GLY A 218 10.75 18.75 -11.29
N LYS A 219 10.50 18.80 -9.97
CA LYS A 219 11.23 19.74 -9.08
C LYS A 219 12.68 19.42 -9.05
#